data_3994782c145c816f20aaba3f38852855
#
_entry.id   3994782c145c816f20aaba3f38852855
#
_cell.length_a   1.000
_cell.length_b   1.000
_cell.length_c   1.000
_cell.angle_alpha   90.00
_cell.angle_beta   90.00
_cell.angle_gamma   90.00
#
_symmetry.space_group_name_H-M   'P 1'
#
loop_
_entity.id
_entity.type
_entity.pdbx_description
1 polymer ?
#
loop_
_entity_poly.entity_id
_entity_poly.type
_entity_poly.pdbx_seq_one_letter_code
_entity_poly.pdbx_strand_id
1 'polypeptide(L)'
;MSQLSDFQIHINGQQTFFVNEEILSTYSGRLKKIIKQERRRTQIKNSGIEIDDFPGGPDGFELISRFCYNNGRITTTVSNVSLLHCCAVYLGMTEKLSTCNLLLQTQVFLDGLFEWSWKDILVCLKSCGSFCNYADSSGLLDKLICALLAKIAQNSDISSLIAASSSTSSSPETASGFRPSSSYKNTPESIKPSSSSRAWWFDDVAILPPKIIEKLFLSLGAYGADNNSLILTRFLLHYLKVSAQRKANYNHTSSAAVNSKCEFGGLADTAVHGVILVGRKTFSCRALFWVLRIVSGFGLSKEYRLGLERLIGGMLDEATLDDLLVSGHDRGVYDVNLVIRLIRVFVKSDGVSVQKLKIAGRLIDKYLGEISPDQNLKISKFLGVAESLPDSARDCFDGAYRAIDIYLESHPSLSFEERSRLCRCLNYEKLSLGACKELAKNPKIPPRVAMQALMSQQSKITPPTPKPKQQCVNYEMVVYKGDADDEESLAEEGKMEETLNLQRMQWRVVELEKLCRQMKGQMSRMVKHNHVLATPTHARPLPRLC
;
A
#
# COMPACT_ATOMS: atom_id res chain seq x y z
N MET A 1 -11.77 23.85 -64.32
CA MET A 1 -11.82 23.91 -62.84
C MET A 1 -12.75 22.82 -62.37
N SER A 2 -12.21 21.64 -61.98
CA SER A 2 -12.99 20.55 -61.40
C SER A 2 -13.48 20.99 -60.03
N GLN A 3 -14.81 21.00 -59.82
CA GLN A 3 -15.40 21.17 -58.48
C GLN A 3 -14.81 20.13 -57.54
N LEU A 4 -13.97 20.57 -56.62
CA LEU A 4 -13.59 19.78 -55.45
C LEU A 4 -14.87 19.52 -54.66
N SER A 5 -15.47 18.35 -54.84
CA SER A 5 -16.54 17.91 -53.95
C SER A 5 -15.86 17.45 -52.66
N ASP A 6 -15.78 18.33 -51.65
CA ASP A 6 -15.27 18.02 -50.34
C ASP A 6 -16.22 17.04 -49.66
N PHE A 7 -15.72 15.84 -49.40
CA PHE A 7 -16.45 14.80 -48.67
C PHE A 7 -16.18 14.95 -47.19
N GLN A 8 -17.24 14.93 -46.36
CA GLN A 8 -17.11 15.12 -44.90
C GLN A 8 -16.90 13.78 -44.19
N ILE A 9 -15.90 13.72 -43.33
CA ILE A 9 -15.65 12.57 -42.45
C ILE A 9 -15.56 13.06 -41.00
N HIS A 10 -16.45 12.56 -40.15
CA HIS A 10 -16.44 12.81 -38.73
C HIS A 10 -15.68 11.69 -38.02
N ILE A 11 -14.68 12.02 -37.25
CA ILE A 11 -13.84 11.05 -36.52
C ILE A 11 -14.14 11.08 -35.02
N ASN A 12 -14.61 9.94 -34.51
CA ASN A 12 -14.89 9.70 -33.07
C ASN A 12 -15.83 10.77 -32.47
N GLY A 13 -16.69 11.44 -33.27
CA GLY A 13 -17.53 12.54 -32.80
C GLY A 13 -16.75 13.79 -32.35
N GLN A 14 -15.43 13.87 -32.59
CA GLN A 14 -14.55 14.94 -32.09
C GLN A 14 -14.23 15.99 -33.16
N GLN A 15 -13.93 15.56 -34.35
CA GLN A 15 -13.47 16.45 -35.43
C GLN A 15 -13.98 16.02 -36.79
N THR A 16 -14.30 17.03 -37.64
CA THR A 16 -14.73 16.86 -39.01
C THR A 16 -13.60 17.21 -39.96
N PHE A 17 -13.36 16.35 -40.92
CA PHE A 17 -12.39 16.54 -42.00
C PHE A 17 -13.11 16.68 -43.34
N PHE A 18 -12.70 17.66 -44.13
CA PHE A 18 -13.14 17.86 -45.50
C PHE A 18 -12.06 17.32 -46.43
N VAL A 19 -12.34 16.24 -47.15
CA VAL A 19 -11.33 15.48 -47.87
C VAL A 19 -11.78 15.12 -49.27
N ASN A 20 -10.81 14.94 -50.16
CA ASN A 20 -11.08 14.45 -51.50
C ASN A 20 -11.20 12.91 -51.50
N GLU A 21 -12.36 12.41 -51.88
CA GLU A 21 -12.67 10.97 -51.91
C GLU A 21 -11.73 10.16 -52.80
N GLU A 22 -11.38 10.66 -53.98
CA GLU A 22 -10.55 9.96 -54.94
C GLU A 22 -9.15 9.71 -54.39
N ILE A 23 -8.59 10.74 -53.72
CA ILE A 23 -7.26 10.64 -53.10
C ILE A 23 -7.26 9.58 -52.00
N LEU A 24 -8.24 9.62 -51.09
CA LEU A 24 -8.30 8.67 -49.96
C LEU A 24 -8.60 7.24 -50.47
N SER A 25 -9.49 7.09 -51.43
CA SER A 25 -9.88 5.80 -52.01
C SER A 25 -8.74 5.10 -52.77
N THR A 26 -7.74 5.87 -53.21
CA THR A 26 -6.54 5.32 -53.87
C THR A 26 -5.70 4.48 -52.88
N TYR A 27 -5.64 4.88 -51.62
CA TYR A 27 -4.78 4.25 -50.60
C TYR A 27 -5.54 3.37 -49.61
N SER A 28 -6.84 3.64 -49.37
CA SER A 28 -7.63 2.95 -48.33
C SER A 28 -8.76 2.10 -48.93
N GLY A 29 -8.66 0.80 -48.75
CA GLY A 29 -9.73 -0.13 -49.18
C GLY A 29 -10.99 -0.04 -48.31
N ARG A 30 -10.85 0.26 -47.04
CA ARG A 30 -11.98 0.41 -46.13
C ARG A 30 -12.75 1.70 -46.42
N LEU A 31 -12.07 2.83 -46.54
CA LEU A 31 -12.72 4.10 -46.90
C LEU A 31 -13.43 4.00 -48.22
N LYS A 32 -12.80 3.41 -49.26
CA LYS A 32 -13.42 3.16 -50.54
C LYS A 32 -14.74 2.39 -50.44
N LYS A 33 -14.78 1.36 -49.60
CA LYS A 33 -16.01 0.57 -49.37
C LYS A 33 -17.09 1.39 -48.62
N ILE A 34 -16.71 2.08 -47.55
CA ILE A 34 -17.64 2.88 -46.74
C ILE A 34 -18.25 3.99 -47.56
N ILE A 35 -17.43 4.77 -48.26
CA ILE A 35 -17.89 5.86 -49.15
C ILE A 35 -18.84 5.32 -50.25
N LYS A 36 -18.49 4.22 -50.90
CA LYS A 36 -19.34 3.59 -51.90
C LYS A 36 -20.67 3.11 -51.32
N GLN A 37 -20.67 2.63 -50.08
CA GLN A 37 -21.89 2.17 -49.40
C GLN A 37 -22.78 3.35 -49.03
N GLU A 38 -22.21 4.45 -48.54
CA GLU A 38 -22.96 5.64 -48.16
C GLU A 38 -23.57 6.35 -49.38
N ARG A 39 -22.85 6.44 -50.49
CA ARG A 39 -23.41 6.93 -51.76
C ARG A 39 -24.58 6.11 -52.29
N ARG A 40 -24.65 4.83 -51.98
CA ARG A 40 -25.80 4.00 -52.32
C ARG A 40 -27.01 4.22 -51.41
N ARG A 41 -26.77 4.65 -50.16
CA ARG A 41 -27.83 4.91 -49.18
C ARG A 41 -28.44 6.29 -49.34
N THR A 42 -27.59 7.27 -49.57
CA THR A 42 -28.00 8.68 -49.68
C THR A 42 -27.85 9.14 -51.12
N GLN A 43 -28.98 9.47 -51.75
CA GLN A 43 -28.99 10.12 -53.08
C GLN A 43 -28.53 11.58 -53.04
N ILE A 44 -28.09 12.07 -51.90
CA ILE A 44 -27.70 13.46 -51.62
C ILE A 44 -26.16 13.58 -51.74
N LYS A 45 -25.71 14.53 -52.55
CA LYS A 45 -24.28 14.77 -52.90
C LYS A 45 -23.37 15.17 -51.71
N ASN A 46 -23.92 15.52 -50.56
CA ASN A 46 -23.18 16.06 -49.39
C ASN A 46 -23.42 15.26 -48.08
N SER A 47 -23.47 13.94 -48.14
CA SER A 47 -23.56 13.13 -46.95
C SER A 47 -22.18 12.98 -46.29
N GLY A 48 -22.10 13.29 -44.97
CA GLY A 48 -20.91 13.01 -44.16
C GLY A 48 -20.92 11.56 -43.66
N ILE A 49 -19.75 10.98 -43.47
CA ILE A 49 -19.55 9.67 -42.82
C ILE A 49 -19.06 9.89 -41.43
N GLU A 50 -19.63 9.15 -40.49
CA GLU A 50 -19.11 9.04 -39.12
C GLU A 50 -18.27 7.76 -38.99
N ILE A 51 -17.06 7.90 -38.45
CA ILE A 51 -16.16 6.78 -38.17
C ILE A 51 -15.83 6.83 -36.68
N ASP A 52 -16.46 5.92 -35.94
CA ASP A 52 -16.21 5.74 -34.53
C ASP A 52 -15.00 4.84 -34.29
N ASP A 53 -14.41 4.97 -33.11
CA ASP A 53 -13.24 4.16 -32.67
C ASP A 53 -12.08 4.14 -33.65
N PHE A 54 -11.78 5.27 -34.31
CA PHE A 54 -10.60 5.37 -35.16
C PHE A 54 -9.31 5.35 -34.33
N PRO A 55 -8.28 4.53 -34.72
CA PRO A 55 -7.02 4.47 -33.97
C PRO A 55 -6.36 5.85 -33.84
N GLY A 56 -6.11 6.29 -32.62
CA GLY A 56 -5.54 7.60 -32.32
C GLY A 56 -6.48 8.79 -32.64
N GLY A 57 -7.75 8.54 -32.96
CA GLY A 57 -8.75 9.59 -33.21
C GLY A 57 -8.38 10.54 -34.34
N PRO A 58 -8.68 11.86 -34.17
CA PRO A 58 -8.39 12.89 -35.18
C PRO A 58 -6.93 12.97 -35.59
N ASP A 59 -6.00 12.84 -34.65
CA ASP A 59 -4.54 12.91 -34.90
C ASP A 59 -4.10 11.78 -35.81
N GLY A 60 -4.63 10.57 -35.61
CA GLY A 60 -4.37 9.43 -36.47
C GLY A 60 -4.89 9.65 -37.86
N PHE A 61 -6.11 10.17 -38.02
CA PHE A 61 -6.71 10.45 -39.32
C PHE A 61 -6.00 11.58 -40.07
N GLU A 62 -5.52 12.60 -39.35
CA GLU A 62 -4.71 13.67 -39.91
C GLU A 62 -3.40 13.14 -40.52
N LEU A 63 -2.68 12.27 -39.82
CA LEU A 63 -1.45 11.65 -40.31
C LEU A 63 -1.71 10.83 -41.57
N ILE A 64 -2.81 10.07 -41.61
CA ILE A 64 -3.21 9.30 -42.80
C ILE A 64 -3.56 10.22 -43.95
N SER A 65 -4.30 11.29 -43.71
CA SER A 65 -4.63 12.27 -44.72
C SER A 65 -3.37 12.89 -45.33
N ARG A 66 -2.41 13.30 -44.51
CA ARG A 66 -1.11 13.80 -44.95
C ARG A 66 -0.37 12.80 -45.83
N PHE A 67 -0.37 11.51 -45.49
CA PHE A 67 0.19 10.45 -46.32
C PHE A 67 -0.49 10.39 -47.69
N CYS A 68 -1.82 10.37 -47.73
CA CYS A 68 -2.58 10.28 -48.96
C CYS A 68 -2.37 11.49 -49.88
N TYR A 69 -2.41 12.71 -49.29
CA TYR A 69 -2.22 13.95 -50.05
C TYR A 69 -0.77 14.20 -50.49
N ASN A 70 0.20 13.52 -49.86
CA ASN A 70 1.60 13.59 -50.22
C ASN A 70 2.03 12.40 -51.12
N ASN A 71 1.12 11.93 -51.97
CA ASN A 71 1.38 10.85 -52.94
C ASN A 71 1.97 9.57 -52.29
N GLY A 72 1.44 9.17 -51.12
CA GLY A 72 1.87 7.96 -50.44
C GLY A 72 3.22 8.07 -49.72
N ARG A 73 3.64 9.28 -49.35
CA ARG A 73 4.90 9.52 -48.65
C ARG A 73 4.66 10.17 -47.30
N ILE A 74 5.25 9.59 -46.28
CA ILE A 74 5.26 10.16 -44.90
C ILE A 74 6.58 9.81 -44.21
N THR A 75 7.10 10.72 -43.39
CA THR A 75 8.28 10.43 -42.58
C THR A 75 7.89 9.52 -41.44
N THR A 76 8.32 8.26 -41.48
CA THR A 76 8.13 7.29 -40.41
C THR A 76 9.21 7.44 -39.37
N THR A 77 8.81 7.57 -38.08
CA THR A 77 9.69 7.72 -36.94
C THR A 77 9.25 6.76 -35.85
N VAL A 78 10.12 6.51 -34.86
CA VAL A 78 9.79 5.69 -33.68
C VAL A 78 8.53 6.18 -32.96
N SER A 79 8.30 7.49 -32.92
CA SER A 79 7.17 8.10 -32.20
C SER A 79 5.83 7.97 -32.93
N ASN A 80 5.82 7.84 -34.26
CA ASN A 80 4.57 7.79 -35.06
C ASN A 80 4.30 6.43 -35.70
N VAL A 81 5.29 5.55 -35.83
CA VAL A 81 5.14 4.26 -36.55
C VAL A 81 4.03 3.38 -35.97
N SER A 82 3.86 3.36 -34.66
CA SER A 82 2.80 2.56 -34.00
C SER A 82 1.42 3.01 -34.45
N LEU A 83 1.19 4.31 -34.43
CA LEU A 83 -0.09 4.90 -34.85
C LEU A 83 -0.33 4.72 -36.35
N LEU A 84 0.67 5.01 -37.18
CA LEU A 84 0.60 4.82 -38.64
C LEU A 84 0.32 3.36 -38.98
N HIS A 85 0.97 2.41 -38.31
CA HIS A 85 0.75 0.98 -38.54
C HIS A 85 -0.67 0.56 -38.16
N CYS A 86 -1.16 0.94 -36.98
CA CYS A 86 -2.53 0.63 -36.56
C CYS A 86 -3.58 1.25 -37.50
N CYS A 87 -3.39 2.50 -37.92
CA CYS A 87 -4.26 3.15 -38.91
C CYS A 87 -4.21 2.47 -40.26
N ALA A 88 -3.03 2.06 -40.72
CA ALA A 88 -2.87 1.36 -41.99
C ALA A 88 -3.59 -0.01 -42.01
N VAL A 89 -3.48 -0.75 -40.90
CA VAL A 89 -4.22 -2.02 -40.70
C VAL A 89 -5.73 -1.74 -40.67
N TYR A 90 -6.18 -0.77 -39.89
CA TYR A 90 -7.59 -0.41 -39.75
C TYR A 90 -8.23 -0.01 -41.07
N LEU A 91 -7.52 0.79 -41.87
CA LEU A 91 -8.00 1.30 -43.16
C LEU A 91 -7.74 0.32 -44.34
N GLY A 92 -7.04 -0.77 -44.10
CA GLY A 92 -6.70 -1.75 -45.13
C GLY A 92 -5.83 -1.15 -46.25
N MET A 93 -4.77 -0.40 -45.85
CA MET A 93 -3.86 0.28 -46.77
C MET A 93 -2.76 -0.66 -47.28
N THR A 94 -3.15 -1.65 -48.06
CA THR A 94 -2.28 -2.73 -48.57
C THR A 94 -1.75 -2.44 -49.97
N GLU A 95 -0.71 -3.16 -50.38
CA GLU A 95 -0.13 -3.06 -51.73
C GLU A 95 -1.09 -3.45 -52.88
N LYS A 96 -2.19 -4.15 -52.54
CA LYS A 96 -3.25 -4.47 -53.54
C LYS A 96 -3.95 -3.22 -54.08
N LEU A 97 -3.85 -2.10 -53.42
CA LEU A 97 -4.47 -0.83 -53.79
C LEU A 97 -3.47 0.12 -54.43
N SER A 98 -2.29 0.24 -53.86
CA SER A 98 -1.21 1.12 -54.35
C SER A 98 0.13 0.49 -54.00
N THR A 99 1.09 0.59 -54.90
CA THR A 99 2.47 0.13 -54.67
C THR A 99 3.10 0.92 -53.53
N CYS A 100 3.88 0.25 -52.69
CA CYS A 100 4.53 0.85 -51.48
C CYS A 100 3.53 1.56 -50.58
N ASN A 101 2.34 0.97 -50.35
CA ASN A 101 1.33 1.56 -49.48
C ASN A 101 1.79 1.56 -48.00
N LEU A 102 1.10 2.33 -47.14
CA LEU A 102 1.51 2.63 -45.79
C LEU A 102 1.75 1.40 -44.90
N LEU A 103 0.95 0.33 -45.10
CA LEU A 103 1.13 -0.89 -44.31
C LEU A 103 2.52 -1.51 -44.56
N LEU A 104 2.95 -1.62 -45.81
CA LEU A 104 4.28 -2.12 -46.11
C LEU A 104 5.39 -1.21 -45.59
N GLN A 105 5.26 0.13 -45.74
CA GLN A 105 6.26 1.08 -45.24
C GLN A 105 6.44 0.95 -43.72
N THR A 106 5.33 0.82 -43.00
CA THR A 106 5.40 0.64 -41.52
C THR A 106 5.92 -0.74 -41.13
N GLN A 107 5.61 -1.80 -41.88
CA GLN A 107 6.15 -3.14 -41.62
C GLN A 107 7.67 -3.18 -41.82
N VAL A 108 8.18 -2.66 -42.94
CA VAL A 108 9.63 -2.58 -43.20
C VAL A 108 10.37 -1.81 -42.09
N PHE A 109 9.77 -0.71 -41.61
CA PHE A 109 10.34 0.04 -40.49
C PHE A 109 10.36 -0.78 -39.20
N LEU A 110 9.30 -1.54 -38.90
CA LEU A 110 9.17 -2.38 -37.73
C LEU A 110 10.00 -3.68 -37.82
N ASP A 111 10.42 -4.13 -38.98
CA ASP A 111 11.29 -5.31 -39.12
C ASP A 111 12.68 -5.06 -38.49
N GLY A 112 13.11 -3.79 -38.38
CA GLY A 112 14.30 -3.39 -37.64
C GLY A 112 14.13 -3.31 -36.12
N LEU A 113 12.98 -3.67 -35.55
CA LEU A 113 12.60 -3.45 -34.13
C LEU A 113 13.61 -4.01 -33.10
N PHE A 114 14.22 -5.16 -33.39
CA PHE A 114 15.18 -5.80 -32.47
C PHE A 114 16.52 -5.06 -32.38
N GLU A 115 16.84 -4.24 -33.37
CA GLU A 115 18.03 -3.37 -33.39
C GLU A 115 17.77 -2.03 -32.68
N TRP A 116 16.53 -1.71 -32.38
CA TRP A 116 16.20 -0.43 -31.73
C TRP A 116 16.81 -0.32 -30.35
N SER A 117 17.04 0.94 -29.94
CA SER A 117 17.49 1.22 -28.59
C SER A 117 16.39 0.92 -27.55
N TRP A 118 16.79 0.69 -26.31
CA TRP A 118 15.88 0.55 -25.18
C TRP A 118 14.84 1.69 -25.09
N LYS A 119 15.31 2.93 -25.29
CA LYS A 119 14.46 4.11 -25.24
C LYS A 119 13.44 4.14 -26.38
N ASP A 120 13.83 3.73 -27.59
CA ASP A 120 12.95 3.74 -28.74
C ASP A 120 11.79 2.74 -28.57
N ILE A 121 12.09 1.55 -28.06
CA ILE A 121 11.06 0.54 -27.73
C ILE A 121 10.06 1.08 -26.70
N LEU A 122 10.55 1.75 -25.65
CA LEU A 122 9.68 2.33 -24.61
C LEU A 122 8.83 3.49 -25.15
N VAL A 123 9.38 4.35 -26.01
CA VAL A 123 8.64 5.45 -26.65
C VAL A 123 7.51 4.87 -27.53
N CYS A 124 7.83 3.84 -28.31
CA CYS A 124 6.86 3.17 -29.16
C CYS A 124 5.76 2.47 -28.36
N LEU A 125 6.10 1.75 -27.30
CA LEU A 125 5.13 1.13 -26.37
C LEU A 125 4.25 2.18 -25.69
N LYS A 126 4.83 3.27 -25.22
CA LYS A 126 4.08 4.35 -24.56
C LYS A 126 3.06 4.97 -25.52
N SER A 127 3.43 5.18 -26.78
CA SER A 127 2.53 5.73 -27.79
C SER A 127 1.31 4.83 -28.05
N CYS A 128 1.46 3.49 -27.90
CA CYS A 128 0.35 2.54 -28.06
C CYS A 128 -0.74 2.68 -26.98
N GLY A 129 -0.51 3.43 -25.90
CA GLY A 129 -1.44 3.53 -24.78
C GLY A 129 -2.83 4.01 -25.13
N SER A 130 -2.94 5.00 -26.03
CA SER A 130 -4.22 5.59 -26.46
C SER A 130 -5.02 4.71 -27.44
N PHE A 131 -4.35 3.78 -28.14
CA PHE A 131 -4.96 2.87 -29.10
C PHE A 131 -4.54 1.41 -28.86
N CYS A 132 -4.38 1.03 -27.60
CA CYS A 132 -3.83 -0.26 -27.17
C CYS A 132 -4.59 -1.45 -27.76
N ASN A 133 -5.92 -1.40 -27.86
CA ASN A 133 -6.73 -2.47 -28.44
C ASN A 133 -6.38 -2.73 -29.93
N TYR A 134 -6.09 -1.67 -30.68
CA TYR A 134 -5.69 -1.80 -32.09
C TYR A 134 -4.25 -2.30 -32.23
N ALA A 135 -3.36 -1.84 -31.34
CA ALA A 135 -1.98 -2.34 -31.30
C ALA A 135 -1.92 -3.83 -30.94
N ASP A 136 -2.82 -4.28 -30.07
CA ASP A 136 -2.95 -5.70 -29.69
C ASP A 136 -3.53 -6.53 -30.85
N SER A 137 -4.67 -6.11 -31.40
CA SER A 137 -5.32 -6.83 -32.52
C SER A 137 -4.49 -6.90 -33.80
N SER A 138 -3.59 -5.94 -34.03
CA SER A 138 -2.66 -5.96 -35.17
C SER A 138 -1.41 -6.82 -34.94
N GLY A 139 -1.20 -7.35 -33.70
CA GLY A 139 0.01 -8.08 -33.30
C GLY A 139 1.24 -7.18 -33.09
N LEU A 140 1.08 -5.86 -33.21
CA LEU A 140 2.17 -4.91 -32.98
C LEU A 140 2.64 -4.93 -31.52
N LEU A 141 1.69 -5.00 -30.59
CA LEU A 141 2.00 -4.99 -29.16
C LEU A 141 2.82 -6.21 -28.75
N ASP A 142 2.51 -7.40 -29.29
CA ASP A 142 3.28 -8.62 -29.03
C ASP A 142 4.72 -8.49 -29.54
N LYS A 143 4.92 -7.95 -30.76
CA LYS A 143 6.26 -7.70 -31.33
C LYS A 143 7.07 -6.74 -30.45
N LEU A 144 6.47 -5.64 -30.00
CA LEU A 144 7.12 -4.65 -29.13
C LEU A 144 7.47 -5.22 -27.74
N ILE A 145 6.58 -6.02 -27.16
CA ILE A 145 6.83 -6.71 -25.89
C ILE A 145 7.96 -7.73 -26.04
N CYS A 146 7.96 -8.52 -27.11
CA CYS A 146 9.06 -9.45 -27.40
C CYS A 146 10.41 -8.72 -27.51
N ALA A 147 10.46 -7.59 -28.21
CA ALA A 147 11.66 -6.79 -28.30
C ALA A 147 12.11 -6.20 -26.94
N LEU A 148 11.15 -5.73 -26.13
CA LEU A 148 11.42 -5.27 -24.76
C LEU A 148 12.03 -6.39 -23.91
N LEU A 149 11.42 -7.58 -23.93
CA LEU A 149 11.90 -8.76 -23.19
C LEU A 149 13.28 -9.22 -23.67
N ALA A 150 13.53 -9.17 -25.00
CA ALA A 150 14.86 -9.47 -25.55
C ALA A 150 15.93 -8.52 -25.01
N LYS A 151 15.63 -7.22 -24.89
CA LYS A 151 16.57 -6.23 -24.31
C LYS A 151 16.78 -6.46 -22.80
N ILE A 152 15.74 -6.81 -22.07
CA ILE A 152 15.89 -7.18 -20.64
C ILE A 152 16.78 -8.42 -20.54
N ALA A 153 16.60 -9.42 -21.41
CA ALA A 153 17.37 -10.63 -21.46
C ALA A 153 18.86 -10.42 -21.74
N GLN A 154 19.17 -9.54 -22.66
CA GLN A 154 20.56 -9.20 -22.99
C GLN A 154 21.34 -8.62 -21.81
N ASN A 155 20.64 -7.95 -20.88
CA ASN A 155 21.25 -7.22 -19.78
C ASN A 155 20.96 -7.84 -18.38
N SER A 156 20.22 -8.93 -18.32
CA SER A 156 19.82 -9.60 -17.07
C SER A 156 19.61 -11.09 -17.34
N ASP A 157 19.83 -11.90 -16.31
CA ASP A 157 19.52 -13.32 -16.40
C ASP A 157 18.00 -13.54 -16.36
N ILE A 158 17.39 -13.80 -17.53
CA ILE A 158 15.94 -14.05 -17.66
C ILE A 158 15.50 -15.27 -16.84
N SER A 159 16.37 -16.27 -16.67
CA SER A 159 16.04 -17.42 -15.84
C SER A 159 15.62 -17.01 -14.43
N SER A 160 16.16 -15.90 -13.92
CA SER A 160 15.76 -15.34 -12.63
C SER A 160 14.37 -14.67 -12.63
N LEU A 161 13.86 -14.27 -13.80
CA LEU A 161 12.51 -13.67 -13.94
C LEU A 161 11.42 -14.75 -13.93
N ILE A 162 11.71 -15.91 -14.51
CA ILE A 162 10.74 -16.98 -14.77
C ILE A 162 10.93 -18.16 -13.79
N ALA A 163 12.09 -18.26 -13.11
CA ALA A 163 12.35 -19.37 -12.20
C ALA A 163 11.34 -19.39 -11.06
N ALA A 164 10.41 -20.33 -11.15
CA ALA A 164 9.72 -20.85 -9.99
C ALA A 164 10.76 -21.19 -8.92
N SER A 165 10.51 -20.78 -7.68
CA SER A 165 11.31 -21.14 -6.52
C SER A 165 11.29 -22.66 -6.31
N SER A 166 12.01 -23.40 -7.12
CA SER A 166 12.41 -24.76 -6.82
C SER A 166 13.63 -24.67 -5.92
N SER A 167 13.36 -24.61 -4.62
CA SER A 167 14.35 -24.82 -3.59
C SER A 167 14.79 -26.28 -3.60
N THR A 168 15.85 -26.57 -4.29
CA THR A 168 16.67 -27.74 -3.97
C THR A 168 17.96 -27.25 -3.32
N SER A 169 18.04 -27.60 -2.06
CA SER A 169 19.22 -27.56 -1.23
C SER A 169 20.42 -28.16 -1.92
N SER A 170 21.49 -27.41 -2.05
CA SER A 170 22.86 -27.99 -1.99
C SER A 170 23.82 -26.88 -1.59
N SER A 171 24.33 -27.01 -0.37
CA SER A 171 25.59 -26.42 0.03
C SER A 171 26.71 -26.97 -0.83
N PRO A 172 27.78 -26.20 -1.11
CA PRO A 172 29.02 -26.57 -0.46
C PRO A 172 29.86 -25.41 0.09
N GLU A 173 30.49 -25.78 1.13
CA GLU A 173 31.64 -25.36 1.87
C GLU A 173 32.74 -24.51 1.21
N THR A 174 33.35 -23.75 2.15
CA THR A 174 34.74 -23.34 2.30
C THR A 174 35.26 -22.18 1.44
N ALA A 175 35.69 -21.14 2.02
CA ALA A 175 36.94 -20.92 2.71
C ALA A 175 37.13 -19.47 3.21
N SER A 176 37.50 -19.42 4.48
CA SER A 176 38.53 -18.57 5.10
C SER A 176 38.66 -17.08 4.76
N GLY A 177 38.55 -16.31 5.83
CA GLY A 177 39.63 -15.40 6.14
C GLY A 177 39.28 -13.91 6.23
N PHE A 178 39.35 -13.44 7.45
CA PHE A 178 39.73 -12.14 7.99
C PHE A 178 38.64 -11.29 8.63
N ARG A 179 38.64 -11.36 9.98
CA ARG A 179 38.30 -10.25 10.87
C ARG A 179 39.39 -9.16 10.79
N PRO A 180 39.12 -7.88 11.10
CA PRO A 180 38.88 -7.50 12.49
C PRO A 180 37.84 -6.40 12.78
N SER A 181 37.28 -6.54 13.94
CA SER A 181 36.87 -5.60 14.99
C SER A 181 36.95 -4.09 14.73
N SER A 182 35.86 -3.38 14.98
CA SER A 182 35.66 -2.51 16.14
C SER A 182 34.41 -1.62 16.01
N SER A 183 33.57 -1.80 16.98
CA SER A 183 32.92 -0.83 17.87
C SER A 183 32.19 0.41 17.27
N TYR A 184 30.96 0.50 17.79
CA TYR A 184 30.16 1.65 18.18
C TYR A 184 29.16 2.27 17.20
N LYS A 185 27.95 2.15 17.66
CA LYS A 185 26.81 3.05 17.81
C LYS A 185 25.57 2.67 17.04
N ASN A 186 24.65 2.05 17.81
CA ASN A 186 23.25 1.89 17.47
C ASN A 186 22.57 3.24 17.41
N THR A 187 22.19 3.65 16.20
CA THR A 187 21.05 4.51 15.95
C THR A 187 20.08 3.72 15.09
N PRO A 188 18.75 3.72 15.37
CA PRO A 188 17.79 3.05 14.53
C PRO A 188 17.67 3.83 13.22
N GLU A 189 18.47 3.45 12.23
CA GLU A 189 18.32 3.93 10.87
C GLU A 189 17.00 3.39 10.31
N SER A 190 16.15 4.32 9.92
CA SER A 190 15.01 4.06 9.05
C SER A 190 15.49 3.21 7.89
N ILE A 191 14.93 2.01 7.75
CA ILE A 191 15.20 1.09 6.64
C ILE A 191 14.72 1.77 5.37
N LYS A 192 15.61 2.52 4.72
CA LYS A 192 15.49 2.80 3.29
C LYS A 192 15.56 1.44 2.61
N PRO A 193 14.60 1.07 1.73
CA PRO A 193 14.74 -0.14 0.94
C PRO A 193 16.06 0.00 0.18
N SER A 194 17.00 -0.90 0.47
CA SER A 194 18.30 -0.90 -0.17
C SER A 194 18.10 -0.93 -1.68
N SER A 195 18.72 -0.01 -2.39
CA SER A 195 18.68 0.12 -3.86
C SER A 195 19.19 -1.14 -4.60
N SER A 196 19.77 -2.09 -3.87
CA SER A 196 20.32 -3.34 -4.42
C SER A 196 19.30 -4.40 -4.83
N SER A 197 17.99 -4.22 -4.52
CA SER A 197 16.95 -5.19 -4.88
C SER A 197 16.09 -4.79 -6.09
N ARG A 198 16.36 -3.65 -6.71
CA ARG A 198 15.60 -3.12 -7.85
C ARG A 198 16.38 -3.38 -9.13
N ALA A 199 15.74 -4.07 -10.10
CA ALA A 199 16.33 -4.25 -11.42
C ALA A 199 16.39 -2.90 -12.17
N TRP A 200 17.38 -2.72 -13.02
CA TRP A 200 17.68 -1.48 -13.76
C TRP A 200 16.50 -0.97 -14.60
N TRP A 201 15.65 -1.86 -15.08
CA TRP A 201 14.53 -1.56 -15.97
C TRP A 201 13.23 -1.14 -15.25
N PHE A 202 13.15 -1.25 -13.92
CA PHE A 202 11.91 -1.01 -13.16
C PHE A 202 11.32 0.38 -13.37
N ASP A 203 12.14 1.41 -13.25
CA ASP A 203 11.69 2.80 -13.34
C ASP A 203 11.23 3.16 -14.76
N ASP A 204 11.93 2.64 -15.75
CA ASP A 204 11.64 2.89 -17.17
C ASP A 204 10.35 2.20 -17.63
N VAL A 205 10.17 0.92 -17.26
CA VAL A 205 8.95 0.17 -17.59
C VAL A 205 7.74 0.66 -16.77
N ALA A 206 7.97 1.21 -15.57
CA ALA A 206 6.88 1.75 -14.75
C ALA A 206 6.17 2.98 -15.34
N ILE A 207 6.69 3.57 -16.42
CA ILE A 207 6.00 4.66 -17.14
C ILE A 207 4.91 4.18 -18.09
N LEU A 208 4.89 2.89 -18.42
CA LEU A 208 3.96 2.32 -19.39
C LEU A 208 2.52 2.25 -18.84
N PRO A 209 1.50 2.35 -19.72
CA PRO A 209 0.10 2.21 -19.33
C PRO A 209 -0.23 0.83 -18.71
N PRO A 210 -1.26 0.75 -17.82
CA PRO A 210 -1.64 -0.49 -17.15
C PRO A 210 -1.93 -1.66 -18.09
N LYS A 211 -2.64 -1.43 -19.19
CA LYS A 211 -2.96 -2.46 -20.19
C LYS A 211 -1.72 -3.07 -20.84
N ILE A 212 -0.67 -2.28 -21.04
CA ILE A 212 0.60 -2.76 -21.60
C ILE A 212 1.35 -3.61 -20.59
N ILE A 213 1.34 -3.20 -19.31
CA ILE A 213 1.91 -4.01 -18.22
C ILE A 213 1.15 -5.32 -18.05
N GLU A 214 -0.17 -5.28 -18.12
CA GLU A 214 -1.02 -6.48 -18.10
C GLU A 214 -0.63 -7.45 -19.23
N LYS A 215 -0.55 -6.95 -20.47
CA LYS A 215 -0.13 -7.74 -21.62
C LYS A 215 1.28 -8.30 -21.47
N LEU A 216 2.22 -7.53 -20.91
CA LEU A 216 3.57 -7.98 -20.59
C LEU A 216 3.54 -9.19 -19.62
N PHE A 217 2.72 -9.13 -18.57
CA PHE A 217 2.60 -10.23 -17.61
C PHE A 217 1.91 -11.45 -18.21
N LEU A 218 0.90 -11.25 -19.06
CA LEU A 218 0.28 -12.33 -19.83
C LEU A 218 1.29 -13.03 -20.76
N SER A 219 2.12 -12.25 -21.46
CA SER A 219 3.16 -12.78 -22.35
C SER A 219 4.26 -13.55 -21.61
N LEU A 220 4.51 -13.21 -20.32
CA LEU A 220 5.43 -13.92 -19.44
C LEU A 220 4.81 -15.16 -18.77
N GLY A 221 3.51 -15.41 -18.93
CA GLY A 221 2.80 -16.45 -18.19
C GLY A 221 2.81 -16.22 -16.66
N ALA A 222 2.79 -14.95 -16.25
CA ALA A 222 2.91 -14.54 -14.84
C ALA A 222 1.77 -13.59 -14.41
N TYR A 223 0.58 -13.74 -14.98
CA TYR A 223 -0.58 -12.92 -14.66
C TYR A 223 -1.53 -13.63 -13.68
N GLY A 224 -2.12 -12.91 -12.75
CA GLY A 224 -3.05 -13.47 -11.78
C GLY A 224 -2.40 -14.53 -10.89
N ALA A 225 -3.00 -15.71 -10.86
CA ALA A 225 -2.55 -16.87 -10.07
C ALA A 225 -1.26 -17.54 -10.60
N ASP A 226 -0.83 -17.19 -11.81
CA ASP A 226 0.38 -17.75 -12.41
C ASP A 226 1.66 -17.00 -11.99
N ASN A 227 1.52 -15.89 -11.24
CA ASN A 227 2.67 -15.13 -10.76
C ASN A 227 3.38 -15.83 -9.60
N ASN A 228 4.44 -16.54 -9.89
CA ASN A 228 5.33 -17.20 -8.92
C ASN A 228 6.72 -16.51 -8.82
N SER A 229 6.95 -15.45 -9.55
CA SER A 229 8.23 -14.74 -9.61
C SER A 229 8.33 -13.62 -8.58
N LEU A 230 9.38 -13.67 -7.73
CA LEU A 230 9.66 -12.62 -6.75
C LEU A 230 10.04 -11.29 -7.42
N ILE A 231 10.79 -11.34 -8.52
CA ILE A 231 11.24 -10.13 -9.24
C ILE A 231 10.04 -9.43 -9.87
N LEU A 232 9.15 -10.18 -10.53
CA LEU A 232 7.92 -9.65 -11.12
C LEU A 232 6.97 -9.11 -10.05
N THR A 233 6.84 -9.80 -8.91
CA THR A 233 6.09 -9.29 -7.75
C THR A 233 6.64 -7.96 -7.25
N ARG A 234 7.97 -7.84 -7.09
CA ARG A 234 8.63 -6.59 -6.69
C ARG A 234 8.43 -5.47 -7.72
N PHE A 235 8.49 -5.81 -9.01
CA PHE A 235 8.20 -4.85 -10.07
C PHE A 235 6.76 -4.35 -9.98
N LEU A 236 5.76 -5.22 -9.84
CA LEU A 236 4.36 -4.80 -9.72
C LEU A 236 4.11 -3.91 -8.50
N LEU A 237 4.70 -4.25 -7.35
CA LEU A 237 4.61 -3.41 -6.15
C LEU A 237 5.24 -2.02 -6.39
N HIS A 238 6.38 -1.97 -7.10
CA HIS A 238 7.00 -0.71 -7.50
C HIS A 238 6.10 0.07 -8.47
N TYR A 239 5.56 -0.59 -9.50
CA TYR A 239 4.64 -0.02 -10.48
C TYR A 239 3.40 0.60 -9.82
N LEU A 240 2.73 -0.14 -8.93
CA LEU A 240 1.56 0.32 -8.18
C LEU A 240 1.90 1.50 -7.28
N LYS A 241 3.06 1.48 -6.61
CA LYS A 241 3.54 2.61 -5.80
C LYS A 241 3.70 3.88 -6.63
N VAL A 242 4.40 3.78 -7.77
CA VAL A 242 4.62 4.93 -8.69
C VAL A 242 3.30 5.43 -9.24
N SER A 243 2.38 4.52 -9.59
CA SER A 243 1.05 4.87 -10.07
C SER A 243 0.20 5.56 -8.99
N ALA A 244 0.28 5.12 -7.73
CA ALA A 244 -0.39 5.78 -6.60
C ALA A 244 0.14 7.21 -6.37
N GLN A 245 1.45 7.40 -6.45
CA GLN A 245 2.09 8.72 -6.32
C GLN A 245 1.69 9.68 -7.44
N ARG A 246 1.64 9.19 -8.69
CA ARG A 246 1.15 9.99 -9.82
C ARG A 246 -0.29 10.42 -9.62
N LYS A 247 -1.17 9.51 -9.18
CA LYS A 247 -2.57 9.85 -8.87
C LYS A 247 -2.69 10.91 -7.78
N ALA A 248 -1.93 10.83 -6.71
CA ALA A 248 -1.95 11.80 -5.63
C ALA A 248 -1.61 13.23 -6.12
N ASN A 249 -0.73 13.35 -7.10
CA ASN A 249 -0.34 14.63 -7.70
C ASN A 249 -1.38 15.21 -8.67
N TYR A 250 -2.30 14.39 -9.22
CA TYR A 250 -3.33 14.81 -10.17
C TYR A 250 -4.74 14.97 -9.58
N ASN A 251 -4.94 14.71 -8.28
CA ASN A 251 -6.26 14.67 -7.62
C ASN A 251 -6.92 16.05 -7.41
N HIS A 252 -7.02 16.87 -8.45
CA HIS A 252 -7.91 18.04 -8.46
C HIS A 252 -9.16 17.89 -9.36
N THR A 253 -9.40 16.71 -9.96
CA THR A 253 -10.61 16.47 -10.78
C THR A 253 -11.23 15.11 -10.42
N SER A 254 -12.40 15.16 -9.83
CA SER A 254 -13.06 14.05 -9.11
C SER A 254 -13.69 12.94 -9.97
N SER A 255 -13.64 12.98 -11.28
CA SER A 255 -14.26 11.93 -12.14
C SER A 255 -13.33 10.77 -12.52
N ALA A 256 -12.01 10.92 -12.36
CA ALA A 256 -11.02 9.92 -12.76
C ALA A 256 -10.84 8.74 -11.77
N ALA A 257 -11.40 8.84 -10.55
CA ALA A 257 -11.13 7.87 -9.48
C ALA A 257 -11.83 6.51 -9.67
N VAL A 258 -13.00 6.48 -10.32
CA VAL A 258 -13.79 5.24 -10.48
C VAL A 258 -13.22 4.34 -11.57
N ASN A 259 -12.80 4.91 -12.71
CA ASN A 259 -12.24 4.15 -13.83
C ASN A 259 -10.89 3.51 -13.47
N SER A 260 -10.11 4.14 -12.61
CA SER A 260 -8.79 3.67 -12.25
C SER A 260 -8.77 2.42 -11.35
N LYS A 261 -9.83 2.18 -10.55
CA LYS A 261 -9.94 0.96 -9.73
C LYS A 261 -10.11 -0.29 -10.58
N CYS A 262 -10.85 -0.16 -11.67
CA CYS A 262 -11.08 -1.26 -12.61
C CYS A 262 -9.83 -1.56 -13.45
N GLU A 263 -9.05 -0.52 -13.77
CA GLU A 263 -7.92 -0.61 -14.68
C GLU A 263 -6.67 -1.27 -14.06
N PHE A 264 -6.47 -1.12 -12.74
CA PHE A 264 -5.31 -1.67 -12.03
C PHE A 264 -5.63 -2.91 -11.19
N GLY A 265 -6.92 -3.30 -11.07
CA GLY A 265 -7.35 -4.36 -10.14
C GLY A 265 -6.64 -5.68 -10.41
N GLY A 266 -6.57 -6.12 -11.66
CA GLY A 266 -5.90 -7.37 -12.04
C GLY A 266 -4.40 -7.37 -11.73
N LEU A 267 -3.72 -6.23 -11.92
CA LEU A 267 -2.30 -6.09 -11.58
C LEU A 267 -2.07 -6.08 -10.06
N ALA A 268 -2.98 -5.49 -9.30
CA ALA A 268 -2.94 -5.51 -7.84
C ALA A 268 -3.14 -6.94 -7.30
N ASP A 269 -4.09 -7.68 -7.86
CA ASP A 269 -4.33 -9.08 -7.54
C ASP A 269 -3.11 -9.95 -7.85
N THR A 270 -2.51 -9.77 -9.03
CA THR A 270 -1.28 -10.45 -9.45
C THR A 270 -0.11 -10.17 -8.49
N ALA A 271 0.06 -8.92 -8.08
CA ALA A 271 1.11 -8.53 -7.14
C ALA A 271 0.90 -9.19 -5.77
N VAL A 272 -0.33 -9.16 -5.25
CA VAL A 272 -0.66 -9.73 -3.93
C VAL A 272 -0.58 -11.25 -3.97
N HIS A 273 -0.97 -11.89 -5.09
CA HIS A 273 -0.77 -13.33 -5.26
C HIS A 273 0.70 -13.71 -5.08
N GLY A 274 1.61 -13.05 -5.78
CA GLY A 274 3.04 -13.29 -5.64
C GLY A 274 3.56 -13.04 -4.21
N VAL A 275 3.05 -12.02 -3.51
CA VAL A 275 3.38 -11.77 -2.09
C VAL A 275 2.91 -12.93 -1.21
N ILE A 276 1.71 -13.47 -1.43
CA ILE A 276 1.16 -14.58 -0.65
C ILE A 276 1.97 -15.86 -0.87
N LEU A 277 2.36 -16.16 -2.12
CA LEU A 277 3.17 -17.35 -2.46
C LEU A 277 4.54 -17.32 -1.81
N VAL A 278 5.23 -16.18 -1.90
CA VAL A 278 6.56 -16.02 -1.31
C VAL A 278 6.49 -15.95 0.22
N GLY A 279 5.44 -15.32 0.75
CA GLY A 279 5.07 -15.33 2.15
C GLY A 279 6.09 -14.71 3.11
N ARG A 280 6.04 -15.19 4.37
CA ARG A 280 6.81 -14.66 5.52
C ARG A 280 8.34 -14.80 5.39
N LYS A 281 8.83 -15.65 4.51
CA LYS A 281 10.27 -15.86 4.33
C LYS A 281 10.98 -14.62 3.74
N THR A 282 10.26 -13.82 2.96
CA THR A 282 10.83 -12.68 2.24
C THR A 282 10.27 -11.34 2.66
N PHE A 283 9.00 -11.30 3.11
CA PHE A 283 8.32 -10.07 3.50
C PHE A 283 8.19 -9.99 5.02
N SER A 284 8.78 -8.95 5.62
CA SER A 284 8.56 -8.62 7.03
C SER A 284 7.13 -8.09 7.26
N CYS A 285 6.66 -8.12 8.50
CA CYS A 285 5.34 -7.59 8.87
C CYS A 285 5.16 -6.14 8.37
N ARG A 286 6.13 -5.28 8.59
CA ARG A 286 6.13 -3.88 8.10
C ARG A 286 6.03 -3.78 6.58
N ALA A 287 6.75 -4.64 5.85
CA ALA A 287 6.66 -4.68 4.39
C ALA A 287 5.27 -5.09 3.90
N LEU A 288 4.61 -6.04 4.58
CA LEU A 288 3.25 -6.46 4.26
C LEU A 288 2.22 -5.34 4.51
N PHE A 289 2.35 -4.59 5.59
CA PHE A 289 1.50 -3.41 5.82
C PHE A 289 1.74 -2.32 4.76
N TRP A 290 2.98 -2.14 4.33
CA TRP A 290 3.28 -1.23 3.22
C TRP A 290 2.62 -1.70 1.92
N VAL A 291 2.67 -2.99 1.58
CA VAL A 291 1.94 -3.58 0.45
C VAL A 291 0.45 -3.29 0.58
N LEU A 292 -0.15 -3.57 1.74
CA LEU A 292 -1.57 -3.33 2.00
C LEU A 292 -1.97 -1.88 1.74
N ARG A 293 -1.18 -0.91 2.21
CA ARG A 293 -1.42 0.53 1.97
C ARG A 293 -1.39 0.89 0.48
N ILE A 294 -0.48 0.31 -0.28
CA ILE A 294 -0.40 0.55 -1.73
C ILE A 294 -1.62 -0.03 -2.44
N VAL A 295 -1.90 -1.32 -2.24
CA VAL A 295 -2.91 -2.04 -3.04
C VAL A 295 -4.34 -1.66 -2.66
N SER A 296 -4.58 -1.13 -1.47
CA SER A 296 -5.91 -0.70 -1.01
C SER A 296 -6.57 0.34 -1.92
N GLY A 297 -5.77 1.17 -2.60
CA GLY A 297 -6.23 2.19 -3.55
C GLY A 297 -6.64 1.67 -4.93
N PHE A 298 -6.36 0.39 -5.27
CA PHE A 298 -6.49 -0.15 -6.63
C PHE A 298 -7.61 -1.18 -6.85
N GLY A 299 -8.50 -1.37 -5.87
CA GLY A 299 -9.66 -2.24 -6.05
C GLY A 299 -9.33 -3.74 -5.95
N LEU A 300 -8.43 -4.10 -5.03
CA LEU A 300 -8.04 -5.48 -4.74
C LEU A 300 -9.26 -6.38 -4.52
N SER A 301 -9.27 -7.56 -5.13
CA SER A 301 -10.34 -8.54 -4.96
C SER A 301 -10.42 -9.05 -3.53
N LYS A 302 -11.61 -9.52 -3.14
CA LYS A 302 -11.87 -9.97 -1.75
C LYS A 302 -10.97 -11.13 -1.35
N GLU A 303 -10.70 -12.05 -2.26
CA GLU A 303 -9.90 -13.25 -2.01
C GLU A 303 -8.45 -12.87 -1.66
N TYR A 304 -7.81 -12.07 -2.50
CA TYR A 304 -6.42 -11.63 -2.29
C TYR A 304 -6.29 -10.70 -1.09
N ARG A 305 -7.30 -9.86 -0.83
CA ARG A 305 -7.36 -9.06 0.40
C ARG A 305 -7.35 -9.96 1.64
N LEU A 306 -8.21 -10.97 1.70
CA LEU A 306 -8.25 -11.91 2.82
C LEU A 306 -6.95 -12.73 2.94
N GLY A 307 -6.32 -13.11 1.82
CA GLY A 307 -5.02 -13.77 1.81
C GLY A 307 -3.93 -12.91 2.43
N LEU A 308 -3.85 -11.64 2.02
CA LEU A 308 -2.90 -10.66 2.57
C LEU A 308 -3.16 -10.38 4.06
N GLU A 309 -4.44 -10.20 4.46
CA GLU A 309 -4.82 -10.02 5.86
C GLU A 309 -4.46 -11.24 6.73
N ARG A 310 -4.59 -12.47 6.21
CA ARG A 310 -4.15 -13.70 6.91
C ARG A 310 -2.63 -13.72 7.09
N LEU A 311 -1.90 -13.31 6.08
CA LEU A 311 -0.43 -13.26 6.14
C LEU A 311 0.03 -12.24 7.19
N ILE A 312 -0.52 -11.02 7.16
CA ILE A 312 -0.22 -9.95 8.13
C ILE A 312 -0.66 -10.36 9.53
N GLY A 313 -1.91 -10.83 9.67
CA GLY A 313 -2.48 -11.23 10.96
C GLY A 313 -1.64 -12.30 11.65
N GLY A 314 -1.11 -13.26 10.89
CA GLY A 314 -0.23 -14.30 11.46
C GLY A 314 1.14 -13.80 11.94
N MET A 315 1.49 -12.51 11.73
CA MET A 315 2.74 -11.86 12.16
C MET A 315 2.48 -10.63 13.05
N LEU A 316 1.30 -10.54 13.67
CA LEU A 316 0.87 -9.35 14.41
C LEU A 316 1.77 -9.05 15.64
N ASP A 317 2.45 -10.05 16.19
CA ASP A 317 3.45 -9.92 17.25
C ASP A 317 4.72 -9.17 16.80
N GLU A 318 4.97 -9.08 15.51
CA GLU A 318 6.09 -8.32 14.92
C GLU A 318 5.69 -6.89 14.47
N ALA A 319 4.40 -6.56 14.52
CA ALA A 319 3.90 -5.26 14.09
C ALA A 319 4.23 -4.15 15.08
N THR A 320 4.34 -2.93 14.57
CA THR A 320 4.46 -1.70 15.36
C THR A 320 3.14 -0.93 15.39
N LEU A 321 3.01 0.05 16.28
CA LEU A 321 1.84 0.92 16.33
C LEU A 321 1.59 1.62 14.98
N ASP A 322 2.65 2.18 14.37
CA ASP A 322 2.57 2.86 13.08
C ASP A 322 2.05 1.97 11.94
N ASP A 323 2.33 0.66 12.02
CA ASP A 323 1.83 -0.30 11.04
C ASP A 323 0.31 -0.44 11.12
N LEU A 324 -0.27 -0.43 12.33
CA LEU A 324 -1.70 -0.53 12.58
C LEU A 324 -2.49 0.74 12.22
N LEU A 325 -1.83 1.89 12.17
CA LEU A 325 -2.45 3.18 11.85
C LEU A 325 -2.66 3.30 10.32
N VAL A 326 -3.58 2.50 9.80
CA VAL A 326 -4.00 2.52 8.39
C VAL A 326 -5.21 3.44 8.25
N SER A 327 -5.15 4.39 7.30
CA SER A 327 -6.25 5.34 7.06
C SER A 327 -7.55 4.63 6.71
N GLY A 328 -8.63 5.01 7.36
CA GLY A 328 -9.97 4.50 7.09
C GLY A 328 -10.61 5.18 5.88
N HIS A 329 -11.57 4.48 5.25
CA HIS A 329 -12.42 5.04 4.20
C HIS A 329 -13.73 5.64 4.75
N ASP A 330 -14.06 5.28 6.00
CA ASP A 330 -15.22 5.77 6.74
C ASP A 330 -14.89 7.13 7.40
N ARG A 331 -15.88 7.71 8.08
CA ARG A 331 -15.74 8.98 8.82
C ARG A 331 -14.69 8.95 9.94
N GLY A 332 -14.12 7.81 10.29
CA GLY A 332 -13.04 7.66 11.28
C GLY A 332 -11.66 7.89 10.66
N VAL A 333 -10.70 8.29 11.50
CA VAL A 333 -9.30 8.54 11.09
C VAL A 333 -8.63 7.25 10.61
N TYR A 334 -8.91 6.11 11.29
CA TYR A 334 -8.24 4.82 11.05
C TYR A 334 -9.23 3.70 10.70
N ASP A 335 -8.77 2.69 9.94
CA ASP A 335 -9.53 1.46 9.63
C ASP A 335 -9.49 0.47 10.82
N VAL A 336 -10.31 0.75 11.83
CA VAL A 336 -10.44 -0.10 13.03
C VAL A 336 -10.97 -1.50 12.66
N ASN A 337 -11.79 -1.62 11.61
CA ASN A 337 -12.31 -2.93 11.20
C ASN A 337 -11.20 -3.83 10.66
N LEU A 338 -10.22 -3.27 9.95
CA LEU A 338 -9.02 -4.01 9.52
C LEU A 338 -8.28 -4.58 10.73
N VAL A 339 -8.01 -3.75 11.74
CA VAL A 339 -7.27 -4.19 12.94
C VAL A 339 -8.01 -5.29 13.68
N ILE A 340 -9.35 -5.18 13.83
CA ILE A 340 -10.17 -6.25 14.41
C ILE A 340 -10.03 -7.57 13.62
N ARG A 341 -10.03 -7.51 12.27
CA ARG A 341 -9.84 -8.71 11.45
C ARG A 341 -8.45 -9.32 11.64
N LEU A 342 -7.41 -8.48 11.68
CA LEU A 342 -6.03 -8.94 11.89
C LEU A 342 -5.85 -9.62 13.26
N ILE A 343 -6.42 -9.04 14.33
CA ILE A 343 -6.38 -9.64 15.68
C ILE A 343 -7.08 -11.01 15.67
N ARG A 344 -8.25 -11.11 15.04
CA ARG A 344 -9.00 -12.37 14.95
C ARG A 344 -8.23 -13.45 14.18
N VAL A 345 -7.52 -13.05 13.14
CA VAL A 345 -6.62 -13.97 12.40
C VAL A 345 -5.47 -14.42 13.30
N PHE A 346 -4.85 -13.49 14.02
CA PHE A 346 -3.74 -13.79 14.92
C PHE A 346 -4.14 -14.79 16.01
N VAL A 347 -5.25 -14.53 16.70
CA VAL A 347 -5.74 -15.40 17.78
C VAL A 347 -6.11 -16.80 17.28
N LYS A 348 -6.58 -16.92 16.02
CA LYS A 348 -6.94 -18.20 15.40
C LYS A 348 -5.76 -18.92 14.74
N SER A 349 -4.59 -18.29 14.66
CA SER A 349 -3.42 -18.88 14.01
C SER A 349 -2.83 -19.99 14.89
N ASP A 350 -2.53 -21.12 14.27
CA ASP A 350 -1.88 -22.23 14.97
C ASP A 350 -0.46 -21.85 15.44
N GLY A 351 -0.10 -22.26 16.64
CA GLY A 351 1.25 -22.06 17.21
C GLY A 351 1.53 -20.67 17.80
N VAL A 352 0.49 -19.87 18.11
CA VAL A 352 0.66 -18.61 18.82
C VAL A 352 0.97 -18.89 20.29
N SER A 353 2.21 -18.64 20.72
CA SER A 353 2.61 -18.79 22.12
C SER A 353 1.99 -17.69 23.01
N VAL A 354 1.88 -17.96 24.32
CA VAL A 354 1.42 -16.96 25.30
C VAL A 354 2.28 -15.70 25.24
N GLN A 355 3.58 -15.84 25.01
CA GLN A 355 4.49 -14.70 24.90
C GLN A 355 4.15 -13.81 23.69
N LYS A 356 3.85 -14.38 22.53
CA LYS A 356 3.40 -13.64 21.35
C LYS A 356 2.07 -12.95 21.59
N LEU A 357 1.12 -13.62 22.29
CA LEU A 357 -0.13 -13.00 22.71
C LEU A 357 0.09 -11.78 23.59
N LYS A 358 1.03 -11.84 24.55
CA LYS A 358 1.36 -10.71 25.43
C LYS A 358 2.00 -9.55 24.68
N ILE A 359 2.83 -9.83 23.68
CA ILE A 359 3.41 -8.78 22.80
C ILE A 359 2.29 -8.08 22.03
N ALA A 360 1.40 -8.85 21.39
CA ALA A 360 0.24 -8.32 20.69
C ALA A 360 -0.69 -7.55 21.65
N GLY A 361 -0.91 -8.05 22.89
CA GLY A 361 -1.73 -7.36 23.90
C GLY A 361 -1.23 -5.96 24.21
N ARG A 362 0.08 -5.82 24.46
CA ARG A 362 0.71 -4.50 24.69
C ARG A 362 0.61 -3.58 23.47
N LEU A 363 0.73 -4.12 22.26
CA LEU A 363 0.56 -3.37 21.02
C LEU A 363 -0.87 -2.86 20.87
N ILE A 364 -1.85 -3.73 21.12
CA ILE A 364 -3.27 -3.39 20.99
C ILE A 364 -3.71 -2.39 22.06
N ASP A 365 -3.16 -2.44 23.27
CA ASP A 365 -3.44 -1.43 24.30
C ASP A 365 -2.90 -0.04 23.91
N LYS A 366 -1.72 0.02 23.27
CA LYS A 366 -1.22 1.28 22.66
C LYS A 366 -2.12 1.76 21.52
N TYR A 367 -2.55 0.85 20.65
CA TYR A 367 -3.47 1.17 19.56
C TYR A 367 -4.82 1.69 20.06
N LEU A 368 -5.39 1.08 21.11
CA LEU A 368 -6.60 1.58 21.77
C LEU A 368 -6.42 3.01 22.28
N GLY A 369 -5.28 3.31 22.92
CA GLY A 369 -4.96 4.67 23.38
C GLY A 369 -4.92 5.68 22.24
N GLU A 370 -4.38 5.29 21.08
CA GLU A 370 -4.23 6.16 19.91
C GLU A 370 -5.56 6.44 19.19
N ILE A 371 -6.45 5.45 19.11
CA ILE A 371 -7.76 5.63 18.46
C ILE A 371 -8.82 6.27 19.38
N SER A 372 -8.62 6.26 20.70
CA SER A 372 -9.58 6.74 21.69
C SER A 372 -9.97 8.22 21.57
N PRO A 373 -9.09 9.14 21.12
CA PRO A 373 -9.45 10.55 20.94
C PRO A 373 -10.39 10.81 19.76
N ASP A 374 -10.56 9.85 18.84
CA ASP A 374 -11.42 10.04 17.66
C ASP A 374 -12.91 10.06 18.03
N GLN A 375 -13.53 11.24 18.00
CA GLN A 375 -14.94 11.46 18.34
C GLN A 375 -15.92 10.67 17.44
N ASN A 376 -15.48 10.22 16.27
CA ASN A 376 -16.28 9.40 15.36
C ASN A 376 -16.17 7.90 15.65
N LEU A 377 -15.31 7.51 16.60
CA LEU A 377 -15.10 6.11 16.96
C LEU A 377 -16.32 5.56 17.72
N LYS A 378 -17.06 4.66 17.09
CA LYS A 378 -18.22 4.02 17.71
C LYS A 378 -17.75 3.08 18.85
N ILE A 379 -18.51 3.08 19.96
CA ILE A 379 -18.27 2.20 21.12
C ILE A 379 -18.14 0.70 20.71
N SER A 380 -18.93 0.25 19.73
CA SER A 380 -18.86 -1.13 19.25
C SER A 380 -17.53 -1.46 18.56
N LYS A 381 -16.89 -0.49 17.91
CA LYS A 381 -15.57 -0.65 17.30
C LYS A 381 -14.47 -0.66 18.36
N PHE A 382 -14.54 0.24 19.35
CA PHE A 382 -13.64 0.25 20.49
C PHE A 382 -13.68 -1.10 21.24
N LEU A 383 -14.86 -1.54 21.63
CA LEU A 383 -15.05 -2.84 22.29
C LEU A 383 -14.62 -4.01 21.41
N GLY A 384 -14.91 -3.93 20.10
CA GLY A 384 -14.48 -4.93 19.14
C GLY A 384 -12.95 -5.13 19.12
N VAL A 385 -12.16 -4.08 19.34
CA VAL A 385 -10.70 -4.17 19.49
C VAL A 385 -10.33 -4.70 20.87
N ALA A 386 -10.89 -4.11 21.93
CA ALA A 386 -10.54 -4.44 23.31
C ALA A 386 -10.80 -5.92 23.68
N GLU A 387 -11.93 -6.46 23.19
CA GLU A 387 -12.41 -7.82 23.45
C GLU A 387 -11.89 -8.86 22.44
N SER A 388 -11.18 -8.44 21.37
CA SER A 388 -10.69 -9.37 20.34
C SER A 388 -9.55 -10.26 20.82
N LEU A 389 -8.87 -9.90 21.88
CA LEU A 389 -7.80 -10.70 22.51
C LEU A 389 -8.31 -11.42 23.77
N PRO A 390 -7.83 -12.66 24.00
CA PRO A 390 -8.12 -13.36 25.25
C PRO A 390 -7.44 -12.69 26.45
N ASP A 391 -7.97 -12.90 27.64
CA ASP A 391 -7.42 -12.39 28.91
C ASP A 391 -5.97 -12.78 29.18
N SER A 392 -5.51 -13.90 28.62
CA SER A 392 -4.11 -14.36 28.69
C SER A 392 -3.13 -13.46 27.92
N ALA A 393 -3.64 -12.63 26.99
CA ALA A 393 -2.84 -11.69 26.24
C ALA A 393 -2.40 -10.46 27.07
N ARG A 394 -2.98 -10.27 28.24
CA ARG A 394 -2.69 -9.14 29.12
C ARG A 394 -2.32 -9.62 30.53
N ASP A 395 -1.14 -9.23 31.00
CA ASP A 395 -0.74 -9.40 32.40
C ASP A 395 -1.31 -8.27 33.27
N CYS A 396 -1.51 -7.09 32.68
CA CYS A 396 -2.02 -5.89 33.31
C CYS A 396 -3.01 -5.18 32.37
N PHE A 397 -4.12 -4.68 32.90
CA PHE A 397 -5.16 -3.96 32.17
C PHE A 397 -5.08 -2.43 32.28
N ASP A 398 -4.01 -1.89 32.89
CA ASP A 398 -3.85 -0.44 33.06
C ASP A 398 -3.82 0.31 31.72
N GLY A 399 -3.22 -0.29 30.69
CA GLY A 399 -3.22 0.28 29.32
C GLY A 399 -4.63 0.38 28.73
N ALA A 400 -5.41 -0.68 28.88
CA ALA A 400 -6.81 -0.70 28.43
C ALA A 400 -7.67 0.30 29.24
N TYR A 401 -7.45 0.42 30.56
CA TYR A 401 -8.15 1.42 31.39
C TYR A 401 -7.83 2.84 30.94
N ARG A 402 -6.55 3.17 30.69
CA ARG A 402 -6.15 4.50 30.19
C ARG A 402 -6.81 4.82 28.84
N ALA A 403 -6.91 3.84 27.96
CA ALA A 403 -7.61 4.02 26.68
C ALA A 403 -9.10 4.30 26.88
N ILE A 404 -9.75 3.62 27.83
CA ILE A 404 -11.15 3.89 28.22
C ILE A 404 -11.30 5.30 28.79
N ASP A 405 -10.40 5.74 29.65
CA ASP A 405 -10.46 7.08 30.23
C ASP A 405 -10.38 8.17 29.14
N ILE A 406 -9.43 8.05 28.22
CA ILE A 406 -9.31 8.94 27.05
C ILE A 406 -10.58 8.89 26.18
N TYR A 407 -11.13 7.68 25.96
CA TYR A 407 -12.36 7.52 25.18
C TYR A 407 -13.56 8.21 25.85
N LEU A 408 -13.71 8.06 27.18
CA LEU A 408 -14.75 8.73 27.97
C LEU A 408 -14.59 10.25 27.99
N GLU A 409 -13.35 10.75 27.92
CA GLU A 409 -13.06 12.16 27.81
C GLU A 409 -13.49 12.73 26.46
N SER A 410 -13.22 12.01 25.39
CA SER A 410 -13.53 12.41 24.00
C SER A 410 -15.01 12.23 23.65
N HIS A 411 -15.77 11.42 24.44
CA HIS A 411 -17.18 11.07 24.19
C HIS A 411 -18.07 11.40 25.41
N PRO A 412 -18.24 12.68 25.76
CA PRO A 412 -18.99 13.09 26.97
C PRO A 412 -20.47 12.73 26.93
N SER A 413 -21.05 12.56 25.75
CA SER A 413 -22.49 12.26 25.53
C SER A 413 -22.89 10.81 25.80
N LEU A 414 -21.95 9.93 26.16
CA LEU A 414 -22.25 8.53 26.43
C LEU A 414 -23.21 8.37 27.61
N SER A 415 -24.20 7.51 27.44
CA SER A 415 -25.14 7.11 28.49
C SER A 415 -24.46 6.31 29.60
N PHE A 416 -25.12 6.22 30.75
CA PHE A 416 -24.64 5.41 31.88
C PHE A 416 -24.43 3.94 31.51
N GLU A 417 -25.33 3.39 30.69
CA GLU A 417 -25.24 2.00 30.22
C GLU A 417 -24.06 1.77 29.30
N GLU A 418 -23.81 2.70 28.37
CA GLU A 418 -22.66 2.64 27.45
C GLU A 418 -21.34 2.72 28.19
N ARG A 419 -21.23 3.61 29.19
CA ARG A 419 -20.05 3.69 30.07
C ARG A 419 -19.84 2.40 30.86
N SER A 420 -20.93 1.84 31.39
CA SER A 420 -20.90 0.55 32.10
C SER A 420 -20.46 -0.59 31.15
N ARG A 421 -20.95 -0.59 29.91
CA ARG A 421 -20.56 -1.56 28.88
C ARG A 421 -19.09 -1.46 28.51
N LEU A 422 -18.54 -0.26 28.35
CA LEU A 422 -17.11 -0.03 28.11
C LEU A 422 -16.24 -0.67 29.21
N CYS A 423 -16.60 -0.49 30.46
CA CYS A 423 -15.81 -1.01 31.59
C CYS A 423 -15.86 -2.55 31.72
N ARG A 424 -16.81 -3.25 31.06
CA ARG A 424 -16.88 -4.73 31.10
C ARG A 424 -15.70 -5.42 30.43
N CYS A 425 -14.99 -4.73 29.49
CA CYS A 425 -13.82 -5.32 28.85
C CYS A 425 -12.57 -5.33 29.76
N LEU A 426 -12.66 -4.72 30.98
CA LEU A 426 -11.58 -4.71 31.95
C LEU A 426 -11.63 -5.95 32.86
N ASN A 427 -10.49 -6.59 33.04
CA ASN A 427 -10.30 -7.54 34.11
C ASN A 427 -9.75 -6.80 35.35
N TYR A 428 -10.61 -6.57 36.34
CA TYR A 428 -10.28 -5.78 37.51
C TYR A 428 -9.22 -6.45 38.39
N GLU A 429 -9.13 -7.78 38.38
CA GLU A 429 -8.10 -8.50 39.12
C GLU A 429 -6.70 -8.23 38.57
N LYS A 430 -6.58 -7.92 37.28
CA LYS A 430 -5.32 -7.62 36.62
C LYS A 430 -5.02 -6.12 36.52
N LEU A 431 -5.84 -5.26 37.15
CA LEU A 431 -5.51 -3.85 37.30
C LEU A 431 -4.49 -3.65 38.44
N SER A 432 -3.60 -2.68 38.27
CA SER A 432 -2.76 -2.24 39.38
C SER A 432 -3.60 -1.50 40.44
N LEU A 433 -3.13 -1.46 41.67
CA LEU A 433 -3.78 -0.71 42.74
C LEU A 433 -3.88 0.79 42.40
N GLY A 434 -2.88 1.33 41.72
CA GLY A 434 -2.88 2.72 41.21
C GLY A 434 -4.03 2.97 40.27
N ALA A 435 -4.15 2.14 39.22
CA ALA A 435 -5.22 2.25 38.20
C ALA A 435 -6.62 2.05 38.83
N CYS A 436 -6.77 1.12 39.80
CA CYS A 436 -8.03 0.95 40.54
C CYS A 436 -8.41 2.19 41.34
N LYS A 437 -7.45 2.86 41.97
CA LYS A 437 -7.69 4.13 42.71
C LYS A 437 -8.08 5.26 41.75
N GLU A 438 -7.43 5.37 40.62
CA GLU A 438 -7.77 6.35 39.55
C GLU A 438 -9.17 6.07 38.98
N LEU A 439 -9.48 4.81 38.68
CA LEU A 439 -10.79 4.38 38.20
C LEU A 439 -11.90 4.72 39.24
N ALA A 440 -11.66 4.47 40.52
CA ALA A 440 -12.63 4.76 41.59
C ALA A 440 -12.87 6.26 41.80
N LYS A 441 -11.89 7.11 41.52
CA LYS A 441 -11.98 8.58 41.60
C LYS A 441 -12.58 9.22 40.35
N ASN A 442 -12.66 8.49 39.25
CA ASN A 442 -13.09 9.03 37.97
C ASN A 442 -14.63 9.22 37.95
N PRO A 443 -15.15 10.46 37.87
CA PRO A 443 -16.60 10.72 37.89
C PRO A 443 -17.34 10.22 36.66
N LYS A 444 -16.61 9.91 35.57
CA LYS A 444 -17.19 9.37 34.33
C LYS A 444 -17.48 7.86 34.44
N ILE A 445 -16.87 7.19 35.41
CA ILE A 445 -17.04 5.74 35.63
C ILE A 445 -18.28 5.48 36.51
N PRO A 446 -19.14 4.52 36.14
CA PRO A 446 -20.28 4.16 36.95
C PRO A 446 -19.89 3.68 38.36
N PRO A 447 -20.55 4.13 39.48
CA PRO A 447 -20.19 3.78 40.87
C PRO A 447 -20.12 2.27 41.11
N ARG A 448 -20.99 1.49 40.49
CA ARG A 448 -20.97 0.00 40.57
C ARG A 448 -19.67 -0.59 40.07
N VAL A 449 -19.14 -0.06 38.94
CA VAL A 449 -17.86 -0.48 38.35
C VAL A 449 -16.70 -0.13 39.27
N ALA A 450 -16.70 1.08 39.82
CA ALA A 450 -15.68 1.52 40.80
C ALA A 450 -15.67 0.62 42.04
N MET A 451 -16.84 0.29 42.57
CA MET A 451 -16.98 -0.62 43.72
C MET A 451 -16.47 -2.03 43.38
N GLN A 452 -16.83 -2.57 42.22
CA GLN A 452 -16.37 -3.89 41.78
C GLN A 452 -14.85 -3.94 41.63
N ALA A 453 -14.23 -2.90 41.05
CA ALA A 453 -12.80 -2.80 40.89
C ALA A 453 -12.07 -2.76 42.26
N LEU A 454 -12.60 -2.01 43.23
CA LEU A 454 -12.04 -1.96 44.57
C LEU A 454 -12.20 -3.29 45.31
N MET A 455 -13.34 -3.94 45.20
CA MET A 455 -13.57 -5.26 45.82
C MET A 455 -12.62 -6.34 45.27
N SER A 456 -12.32 -6.31 43.95
CA SER A 456 -11.37 -7.26 43.37
C SER A 456 -9.93 -7.10 43.88
N GLN A 457 -9.57 -5.95 44.45
CA GLN A 457 -8.26 -5.71 45.05
C GLN A 457 -8.20 -6.12 46.54
N GLN A 458 -9.33 -6.18 47.25
CA GLN A 458 -9.36 -6.59 48.68
C GLN A 458 -8.83 -8.02 48.85
N SER A 459 -9.10 -8.91 47.91
CA SER A 459 -8.58 -10.29 47.92
C SER A 459 -7.06 -10.39 47.84
N LYS A 460 -6.38 -9.34 47.36
CA LYS A 460 -4.92 -9.28 47.28
C LYS A 460 -4.26 -8.66 48.51
N ILE A 461 -5.02 -7.90 49.30
CA ILE A 461 -4.53 -7.17 50.46
C ILE A 461 -4.70 -7.98 51.76
N THR A 462 -5.68 -8.89 51.80
CA THR A 462 -5.87 -9.81 52.92
C THR A 462 -4.85 -10.94 52.83
N PRO A 463 -3.91 -11.09 53.76
CA PRO A 463 -3.07 -12.28 53.85
C PRO A 463 -3.98 -13.51 53.99
N PRO A 464 -3.60 -14.67 53.44
CA PRO A 464 -4.42 -15.86 53.57
C PRO A 464 -4.61 -16.18 55.05
N THR A 465 -5.84 -16.01 55.52
CA THR A 465 -6.21 -16.44 56.87
C THR A 465 -5.91 -17.92 56.97
N PRO A 466 -5.07 -18.37 57.92
CA PRO A 466 -4.81 -19.78 58.08
C PRO A 466 -6.14 -20.47 58.40
N LYS A 467 -6.54 -21.47 57.61
CA LYS A 467 -7.70 -22.32 57.87
C LYS A 467 -7.54 -22.85 59.31
N PRO A 468 -8.58 -22.81 60.16
CA PRO A 468 -8.48 -23.36 61.50
C PRO A 468 -8.24 -24.87 61.38
N LYS A 469 -7.04 -25.30 61.68
CA LYS A 469 -6.74 -26.71 61.93
C LYS A 469 -7.47 -27.14 63.18
N GLN A 470 -8.41 -28.08 63.05
CA GLN A 470 -8.94 -28.82 64.18
C GLN A 470 -7.76 -29.39 65.01
N GLN A 471 -7.66 -28.90 66.26
CA GLN A 471 -6.76 -29.43 67.26
C GLN A 471 -7.15 -30.85 67.61
N CYS A 472 -6.26 -31.79 67.34
CA CYS A 472 -6.12 -32.95 68.23
C CYS A 472 -4.90 -32.69 69.12
N VAL A 473 -5.20 -32.63 70.40
CA VAL A 473 -4.25 -32.45 71.48
C VAL A 473 -3.41 -33.74 71.61
N ASN A 474 -2.08 -33.62 71.63
CA ASN A 474 -1.21 -34.44 72.45
C ASN A 474 0.09 -33.67 72.70
N TYR A 475 0.40 -33.61 74.00
CA TYR A 475 1.59 -33.05 74.60
C TYR A 475 2.82 -33.91 74.32
N GLU A 476 3.91 -33.32 73.92
CA GLU A 476 5.23 -33.65 74.45
C GLU A 476 6.20 -32.51 74.16
N MET A 477 6.83 -32.05 75.25
CA MET A 477 7.76 -30.93 75.28
C MET A 477 9.18 -31.50 75.14
N VAL A 478 9.92 -31.10 74.15
CA VAL A 478 11.39 -31.23 74.14
C VAL A 478 12.00 -29.91 73.65
N VAL A 479 12.76 -29.33 74.52
CA VAL A 479 13.59 -28.14 74.37
C VAL A 479 14.89 -28.55 73.65
N TYR A 480 15.19 -27.94 72.46
CA TYR A 480 16.58 -27.76 72.09
C TYR A 480 16.78 -26.36 71.49
N LYS A 481 17.81 -25.70 72.09
CA LYS A 481 18.44 -24.48 71.62
C LYS A 481 19.25 -24.78 70.34
N GLY A 482 19.27 -23.84 69.39
CA GLY A 482 20.27 -23.80 68.37
C GLY A 482 19.92 -22.82 67.23
N ASP A 483 20.55 -21.68 67.28
CA ASP A 483 21.06 -20.81 66.24
C ASP A 483 20.06 -20.17 65.26
N ALA A 484 19.73 -18.96 65.59
CA ALA A 484 19.13 -17.95 64.72
C ALA A 484 20.25 -16.98 64.32
N ASP A 485 20.81 -17.12 63.13
CA ASP A 485 21.72 -16.09 62.57
C ASP A 485 21.88 -16.06 61.04
N ASP A 486 21.02 -16.72 60.24
CA ASP A 486 21.20 -16.69 58.78
C ASP A 486 20.02 -16.14 57.94
N GLU A 487 18.90 -15.71 58.49
CA GLU A 487 17.77 -15.14 57.74
C GLU A 487 17.78 -13.61 57.61
N GLU A 488 18.57 -12.88 58.37
CA GLU A 488 18.60 -11.41 58.34
C GLU A 488 19.50 -10.84 57.22
N SER A 489 20.47 -11.62 56.70
CA SER A 489 21.37 -11.15 55.65
C SER A 489 20.75 -11.16 54.24
N LEU A 490 19.82 -12.07 53.96
CA LEU A 490 19.13 -12.14 52.66
C LEU A 490 18.02 -11.08 52.51
N ALA A 491 17.45 -10.63 53.63
CA ALA A 491 16.44 -9.54 53.63
C ALA A 491 17.06 -8.16 53.45
N GLU A 492 18.30 -7.95 53.87
CA GLU A 492 19.03 -6.69 53.68
C GLU A 492 19.59 -6.55 52.26
N GLU A 493 20.07 -7.62 51.62
CA GLU A 493 20.50 -7.59 50.23
C GLU A 493 19.35 -7.28 49.28
N GLY A 494 18.16 -7.87 49.48
CA GLY A 494 16.96 -7.56 48.69
C GLY A 494 16.50 -6.11 48.80
N LYS A 495 16.56 -5.53 50.01
CA LYS A 495 16.23 -4.11 50.24
C LYS A 495 17.28 -3.17 49.65
N MET A 496 18.55 -3.57 49.62
CA MET A 496 19.62 -2.76 49.06
C MET A 496 19.55 -2.76 47.52
N GLU A 497 19.18 -3.86 46.91
CA GLU A 497 18.99 -3.94 45.44
C GLU A 497 17.74 -3.16 44.97
N GLU A 498 16.67 -3.17 45.74
CA GLU A 498 15.45 -2.40 45.49
C GLU A 498 15.70 -0.89 45.63
N THR A 499 16.45 -0.46 46.63
CA THR A 499 16.87 0.93 46.81
C THR A 499 17.83 1.39 45.70
N LEU A 500 18.74 0.53 45.22
CA LEU A 500 19.65 0.83 44.11
C LEU A 500 18.88 0.95 42.78
N ASN A 501 17.87 0.13 42.55
CA ASN A 501 17.01 0.20 41.41
C ASN A 501 16.10 1.44 41.41
N LEU A 502 15.59 1.83 42.59
CA LEU A 502 14.84 3.07 42.74
C LEU A 502 15.72 4.30 42.48
N GLN A 503 16.95 4.29 42.94
CA GLN A 503 17.93 5.35 42.72
C GLN A 503 18.35 5.45 41.25
N ARG A 504 18.50 4.32 40.55
CA ARG A 504 18.73 4.29 39.08
C ARG A 504 17.54 4.84 38.29
N MET A 505 16.30 4.52 38.71
CA MET A 505 15.10 5.05 38.04
C MET A 505 14.96 6.56 38.31
N GLN A 506 15.21 7.03 39.53
CA GLN A 506 15.21 8.48 39.86
C GLN A 506 16.24 9.23 39.01
N TRP A 507 17.44 8.69 38.85
CA TRP A 507 18.49 9.30 38.04
C TRP A 507 18.07 9.39 36.56
N ARG A 508 17.42 8.36 36.02
CA ARG A 508 16.89 8.32 34.68
C ARG A 508 15.77 9.32 34.41
N VAL A 509 14.91 9.52 35.42
CA VAL A 509 13.84 10.55 35.35
C VAL A 509 14.45 11.95 35.29
N VAL A 510 15.43 12.25 36.16
CA VAL A 510 16.14 13.53 36.15
C VAL A 510 16.87 13.79 34.83
N GLU A 511 17.47 12.77 34.24
CA GLU A 511 18.15 12.88 32.96
C GLU A 511 17.17 13.15 31.81
N LEU A 512 16.03 12.46 31.76
CA LEU A 512 14.95 12.70 30.81
C LEU A 512 14.32 14.09 30.98
N GLU A 513 14.12 14.57 32.18
CA GLU A 513 13.63 15.93 32.43
C GLU A 513 14.62 16.99 31.96
N LYS A 514 15.93 16.74 32.13
CA LYS A 514 16.99 17.61 31.62
C LYS A 514 16.98 17.66 30.10
N LEU A 515 16.80 16.52 29.41
CA LEU A 515 16.68 16.41 27.97
C LEU A 515 15.43 17.12 27.43
N CYS A 516 14.29 16.95 28.10
CA CYS A 516 13.05 17.66 27.75
C CYS A 516 13.18 19.17 27.89
N ARG A 517 13.83 19.67 28.95
CA ARG A 517 14.13 21.11 29.12
C ARG A 517 15.05 21.62 28.06
N GLN A 518 16.03 20.84 27.63
CA GLN A 518 16.98 21.20 26.58
C GLN A 518 16.30 21.27 25.21
N MET A 519 15.43 20.29 24.85
CA MET A 519 14.61 20.30 23.64
C MET A 519 13.63 21.48 23.62
N LYS A 520 12.96 21.76 24.75
CA LYS A 520 12.07 22.92 24.89
C LYS A 520 12.80 24.24 24.70
N GLY A 521 14.05 24.34 25.17
CA GLY A 521 14.93 25.47 24.93
C GLY A 521 15.35 25.62 23.47
N GLN A 522 15.62 24.51 22.77
CA GLN A 522 15.94 24.52 21.34
C GLN A 522 14.72 24.91 20.49
N MET A 523 13.54 24.37 20.79
CA MET A 523 12.30 24.76 20.11
C MET A 523 11.97 26.24 20.31
N SER A 524 12.17 26.78 21.52
CA SER A 524 11.98 28.21 21.79
C SER A 524 12.95 29.10 21.02
N ARG A 525 14.19 28.65 20.79
CA ARG A 525 15.18 29.36 19.96
C ARG A 525 14.79 29.31 18.48
N MET A 526 14.31 28.15 17.96
CA MET A 526 13.84 28.05 16.58
C MET A 526 12.61 28.93 16.31
N VAL A 527 11.67 29.00 17.26
CA VAL A 527 10.50 29.87 17.16
C VAL A 527 10.91 31.34 17.15
N LYS A 528 11.87 31.74 17.98
CA LYS A 528 12.41 33.11 17.98
C LYS A 528 13.17 33.44 16.70
N HIS A 529 13.90 32.49 16.10
CA HIS A 529 14.60 32.69 14.83
C HIS A 529 13.66 32.89 13.65
N ASN A 530 12.52 32.16 13.63
CA ASN A 530 11.50 32.35 12.58
C ASN A 530 10.73 33.68 12.74
N HIS A 531 10.69 34.27 13.93
CA HIS A 531 10.05 35.59 14.15
C HIS A 531 10.93 36.78 13.71
N VAL A 532 12.24 36.59 13.55
CA VAL A 532 13.18 37.66 13.16
C VAL A 532 13.29 37.78 11.62
N LEU A 533 12.78 36.79 10.87
CA LEU A 533 12.81 36.81 9.39
C LEU A 533 11.52 37.34 8.73
N ALA A 534 10.52 37.76 9.50
CA ALA A 534 9.30 38.38 9.00
C ALA A 534 9.42 39.92 9.10
N THR A 535 10.13 40.55 8.17
CA THR A 535 10.00 42.00 7.93
C THR A 535 8.72 42.26 7.13
N PRO A 536 7.91 43.24 7.50
CA PRO A 536 6.69 43.54 6.77
C PRO A 536 7.03 44.26 5.46
N THR A 537 6.87 43.59 4.35
CA THR A 537 6.81 44.25 3.04
C THR A 537 5.45 44.92 2.86
N HIS A 538 5.52 46.20 2.57
CA HIS A 538 4.42 47.11 2.29
C HIS A 538 3.32 46.49 1.41
N ALA A 539 2.09 46.42 1.94
CA ALA A 539 0.88 46.14 1.18
C ALA A 539 0.54 47.37 0.30
N ARG A 540 0.57 47.20 -1.01
CA ARG A 540 -0.07 48.11 -1.96
C ARG A 540 -1.59 47.89 -1.92
N PRO A 541 -2.40 48.96 -1.88
CA PRO A 541 -3.85 48.84 -1.94
C PRO A 541 -4.31 48.44 -3.35
N LEU A 542 -5.20 47.44 -3.42
CA LEU A 542 -5.89 47.04 -4.64
C LEU A 542 -6.89 48.13 -5.06
N PRO A 543 -7.07 48.43 -6.37
CA PRO A 543 -8.08 49.37 -6.84
C PRO A 543 -9.48 48.72 -6.74
N ARG A 544 -10.42 49.51 -6.23
CA ARG A 544 -11.87 49.22 -6.24
C ARG A 544 -12.36 49.30 -7.69
N LEU A 545 -12.96 48.20 -8.16
CA LEU A 545 -13.78 48.20 -9.36
C LEU A 545 -15.22 48.57 -8.99
N CYS A 546 -15.73 49.61 -9.63
CA CYS A 546 -17.15 49.94 -9.71
C CYS A 546 -17.91 48.93 -10.56
#